data_48061f6892b56420adb916451d78ff29
#
_entry.id   48061f6892b56420adb916451d78ff29
#
_cell.length_a   1.000
_cell.length_b   1.000
_cell.length_c   1.000
_cell.angle_alpha   90.00
_cell.angle_beta   90.00
_cell.angle_gamma   90.00
#
_symmetry.space_group_name_H-M   'P 1'
#
loop_
_entity.id
_entity.type
_entity.pdbx_description
1 polymer ?
#
loop_
_entity_poly.entity_id
_entity_poly.type
_entity_poly.pdbx_seq_one_letter_code
_entity_poly.pdbx_strand_id
1 'polypeptide(L)'
;MEQLETMEYYILQTQDILNSVYKNKEQTNKLAQVYMDGNYRNIKIIASGSSGNGSWCAKYVMEKYLGVDVTVINPYTFAYYPVLCEDDFVFVVSQSGYSKNALDALDILKKLNRKTIALTGDLKSDIKDHAEVVIDYVDEEKEGYVTKGVTTLALFLI
;
A
#
# COMPACT_ATOMS: atom_id res chain seq x y z
N MET A 1 -28.73 12.88 16.54
CA MET A 1 -28.58 13.05 15.09
C MET A 1 -27.21 12.49 14.74
N GLU A 2 -27.16 11.36 14.06
CA GLU A 2 -25.90 10.88 13.49
C GLU A 2 -25.39 11.95 12.53
N GLN A 3 -24.20 12.44 12.79
CA GLN A 3 -23.56 13.41 11.91
C GLN A 3 -23.23 12.64 10.61
N LEU A 4 -23.93 12.97 9.53
CA LEU A 4 -23.63 12.40 8.22
C LEU A 4 -22.16 12.69 7.89
N GLU A 5 -21.38 11.64 7.76
CA GLU A 5 -19.98 11.72 7.37
C GLU A 5 -19.89 12.28 5.94
N THR A 6 -19.55 13.55 5.84
CA THR A 6 -19.44 14.28 4.57
C THR A 6 -18.00 14.26 4.07
N MET A 7 -17.80 14.59 2.78
CA MET A 7 -16.46 14.79 2.21
C MET A 7 -15.64 15.79 3.03
N GLU A 8 -16.27 16.88 3.47
CA GLU A 8 -15.64 17.91 4.31
C GLU A 8 -15.14 17.34 5.64
N TYR A 9 -15.95 16.51 6.30
CA TYR A 9 -15.57 15.81 7.53
C TYR A 9 -14.29 15.02 7.35
N TYR A 10 -14.18 14.23 6.28
CA TYR A 10 -12.98 13.45 5.99
C TYR A 10 -11.77 14.31 5.60
N ILE A 11 -11.97 15.42 4.88
CA ILE A 11 -10.89 16.35 4.55
C ILE A 11 -10.30 16.97 5.82
N LEU A 12 -11.16 17.35 6.77
CA LEU A 12 -10.72 17.96 8.03
C LEU A 12 -9.93 16.98 8.92
N GLN A 13 -10.21 15.68 8.85
CA GLN A 13 -9.46 14.67 9.61
C GLN A 13 -8.04 14.42 9.06
N THR A 14 -7.76 14.84 7.83
CA THR A 14 -6.48 14.49 7.16
C THR A 14 -5.27 14.88 8.00
N GLN A 15 -5.28 16.04 8.64
CA GLN A 15 -4.14 16.49 9.45
C GLN A 15 -3.88 15.59 10.65
N ASP A 16 -4.93 15.15 11.33
CA ASP A 16 -4.81 14.28 12.51
C ASP A 16 -4.30 12.90 12.13
N ILE A 17 -4.80 12.35 11.02
CA ILE A 17 -4.36 11.07 10.48
C ILE A 17 -2.88 11.13 10.07
N LEU A 18 -2.45 12.18 9.37
CA LEU A 18 -1.06 12.38 8.99
C LEU A 18 -0.14 12.48 10.22
N ASN A 19 -0.58 13.18 11.27
CA ASN A 19 0.14 13.26 12.52
C ASN A 19 0.25 11.90 13.23
N SER A 20 -0.80 11.09 13.17
CA SER A 20 -0.80 9.73 13.72
C SER A 20 0.19 8.83 12.98
N VAL A 21 0.14 8.80 11.65
CA VAL A 21 1.09 8.04 10.81
C VAL A 21 2.53 8.49 11.07
N TYR A 22 2.78 9.79 11.15
CA TYR A 22 4.12 10.31 11.42
C TYR A 22 4.67 9.90 12.80
N LYS A 23 3.81 9.79 13.81
CA LYS A 23 4.20 9.40 15.17
C LYS A 23 4.35 7.88 15.31
N ASN A 24 3.53 7.11 14.64
CA ASN A 24 3.53 5.65 14.70
C ASN A 24 4.36 5.08 13.55
N LYS A 25 5.65 4.86 13.82
CA LYS A 25 6.60 4.31 12.84
C LYS A 25 6.73 2.79 12.87
N GLU A 26 5.99 2.10 13.72
CA GLU A 26 6.13 0.65 13.88
C GLU A 26 5.88 -0.08 12.55
N GLN A 27 4.76 0.23 11.90
CA GLN A 27 4.38 -0.42 10.64
C GLN A 27 5.31 0.00 9.48
N THR A 28 5.73 1.27 9.45
CA THR A 28 6.72 1.74 8.47
C THR A 28 8.05 1.00 8.65
N ASN A 29 8.52 0.88 9.91
CA ASN A 29 9.73 0.15 10.22
C ASN A 29 9.61 -1.34 9.88
N LYS A 30 8.43 -1.94 10.06
CA LYS A 30 8.18 -3.33 9.65
C LYS A 30 8.31 -3.51 8.14
N LEU A 31 7.77 -2.60 7.33
CA LEU A 31 7.93 -2.64 5.88
C LEU A 31 9.41 -2.44 5.49
N ALA A 32 10.07 -1.45 6.08
CA ALA A 32 11.48 -1.18 5.85
C ALA A 32 12.36 -2.40 6.21
N GLN A 33 12.09 -3.07 7.32
CA GLN A 33 12.82 -4.27 7.72
C GLN A 33 12.65 -5.39 6.69
N VAL A 34 11.43 -5.63 6.20
CA VAL A 34 11.18 -6.65 5.17
C VAL A 34 11.94 -6.33 3.87
N TYR A 35 12.09 -5.05 3.55
CA TYR A 35 12.94 -4.60 2.42
C TYR A 35 14.42 -4.83 2.70
N MET A 36 14.91 -4.45 3.87
CA MET A 36 16.33 -4.56 4.25
C MET A 36 16.81 -6.00 4.42
N ASP A 37 15.91 -6.93 4.76
CA ASP A 37 16.21 -8.36 4.89
C ASP A 37 16.51 -9.05 3.54
N GLY A 38 16.22 -8.37 2.43
CA GLY A 38 16.46 -8.86 1.08
C GLY A 38 17.56 -8.08 0.36
N ASN A 39 17.97 -8.59 -0.79
CA ASN A 39 18.93 -7.92 -1.68
C ASN A 39 18.19 -7.41 -2.92
N TYR A 40 17.34 -6.40 -2.74
CA TYR A 40 16.48 -5.86 -3.78
C TYR A 40 17.14 -4.66 -4.49
N ARG A 41 16.93 -4.57 -5.80
CA ARG A 41 17.41 -3.47 -6.65
C ARG A 41 16.30 -2.59 -7.18
N ASN A 42 15.08 -3.12 -7.20
CA ASN A 42 13.92 -2.41 -7.70
C ASN A 42 12.75 -2.59 -6.73
N ILE A 43 11.80 -1.66 -6.81
CA ILE A 43 10.55 -1.75 -6.05
C ILE A 43 9.39 -1.77 -7.05
N LYS A 44 8.48 -2.73 -6.91
CA LYS A 44 7.24 -2.81 -7.68
C LYS A 44 6.04 -2.72 -6.75
N ILE A 45 5.26 -1.67 -6.93
CA ILE A 45 4.07 -1.39 -6.13
C ILE A 45 2.85 -1.75 -6.99
N ILE A 46 2.10 -2.75 -6.58
CA ILE A 46 0.88 -3.15 -7.28
C ILE A 46 -0.29 -2.45 -6.60
N ALA A 47 -0.86 -1.46 -7.26
CA ALA A 47 -1.91 -0.62 -6.70
C ALA A 47 -2.81 0.00 -7.78
N SER A 48 -4.05 0.32 -7.43
CA SER A 48 -5.00 1.03 -8.28
C SER A 48 -5.78 2.09 -7.53
N GLY A 49 -6.49 2.96 -8.25
CA GLY A 49 -7.30 4.01 -7.66
C GLY A 49 -6.49 4.96 -6.77
N SER A 50 -7.04 5.32 -5.61
CA SER A 50 -6.36 6.19 -4.65
C SER A 50 -5.06 5.60 -4.13
N SER A 51 -5.02 4.30 -3.87
CA SER A 51 -3.78 3.60 -3.49
C SER A 51 -2.70 3.72 -4.56
N GLY A 52 -3.07 3.61 -5.85
CA GLY A 52 -2.18 3.86 -6.98
C GLY A 52 -1.67 5.30 -7.00
N ASN A 53 -2.56 6.27 -6.80
CA ASN A 53 -2.17 7.69 -6.76
C ASN A 53 -1.19 8.00 -5.62
N GLY A 54 -1.42 7.46 -4.42
CA GLY A 54 -0.49 7.59 -3.29
C GLY A 54 0.87 6.96 -3.59
N SER A 55 0.89 5.78 -4.22
CA SER A 55 2.10 5.11 -4.65
C SER A 55 2.87 5.92 -5.70
N TRP A 56 2.18 6.55 -6.65
CA TRP A 56 2.81 7.46 -7.62
C TRP A 56 3.41 8.70 -6.96
N CYS A 57 2.76 9.27 -5.95
CA CYS A 57 3.32 10.40 -5.20
C CYS A 57 4.60 10.00 -4.46
N ALA A 58 4.62 8.82 -3.84
CA ALA A 58 5.76 8.31 -3.08
C ALA A 58 6.94 7.88 -3.98
N LYS A 59 6.65 7.36 -5.19
CA LYS A 59 7.66 6.84 -6.12
C LYS A 59 8.90 7.73 -6.24
N TYR A 60 8.73 9.00 -6.54
CA TYR A 60 9.85 9.91 -6.80
C TYR A 60 10.71 10.16 -5.56
N VAL A 61 10.10 10.14 -4.38
CA VAL A 61 10.82 10.27 -3.11
C VAL A 61 11.62 9.01 -2.83
N MET A 62 10.99 7.84 -3.00
CA MET A 62 11.65 6.55 -2.83
C MET A 62 12.83 6.40 -3.80
N GLU A 63 12.68 6.71 -5.09
CA GLU A 63 13.75 6.67 -6.08
C GLU A 63 14.92 7.57 -5.68
N LYS A 64 14.61 8.81 -5.24
CA LYS A 64 15.63 9.78 -4.85
C LYS A 64 16.46 9.34 -3.65
N TYR A 65 15.81 8.77 -2.63
CA TYR A 65 16.48 8.48 -1.36
C TYR A 65 17.02 7.05 -1.25
N LEU A 66 16.38 6.09 -1.93
CA LEU A 66 16.83 4.69 -1.93
C LEU A 66 17.79 4.39 -3.10
N GLY A 67 17.78 5.21 -4.17
CA GLY A 67 18.63 4.98 -5.32
C GLY A 67 18.23 3.74 -6.14
N VAL A 68 16.96 3.37 -6.13
CA VAL A 68 16.40 2.21 -6.82
C VAL A 68 15.27 2.63 -7.77
N ASP A 69 15.01 1.84 -8.81
CA ASP A 69 13.85 2.09 -9.67
C ASP A 69 12.56 1.66 -8.99
N VAL A 70 11.54 2.54 -9.00
CA VAL A 70 10.21 2.25 -8.46
C VAL A 70 9.18 2.23 -9.58
N THR A 71 8.46 1.15 -9.72
CA THR A 71 7.39 0.99 -10.73
C THR A 71 6.05 0.78 -10.03
N VAL A 72 5.05 1.59 -10.38
CA VAL A 72 3.67 1.39 -9.94
C VAL A 72 2.90 0.66 -11.03
N ILE A 73 2.34 -0.49 -10.72
CA ILE A 73 1.68 -1.38 -11.66
C ILE A 73 0.20 -1.51 -11.28
N ASN A 74 -0.69 -1.36 -12.26
CA ASN A 74 -2.09 -1.63 -12.03
C ASN A 74 -2.30 -3.14 -11.79
N PRO A 75 -3.05 -3.59 -10.76
CA PRO A 75 -3.26 -5.01 -10.46
C PRO A 75 -3.86 -5.78 -11.63
N TYR A 76 -4.75 -5.17 -12.41
CA TYR A 76 -5.30 -5.79 -13.62
C TYR A 76 -4.22 -6.03 -14.67
N THR A 77 -3.35 -5.05 -14.92
CA THR A 77 -2.22 -5.23 -15.85
C THR A 77 -1.28 -6.32 -15.35
N PHE A 78 -0.97 -6.32 -14.05
CA PHE A 78 -0.12 -7.34 -13.44
C PHE A 78 -0.70 -8.76 -13.61
N ALA A 79 -2.01 -8.92 -13.48
CA ALA A 79 -2.67 -10.21 -13.61
C ALA A 79 -2.46 -10.86 -14.99
N TYR A 80 -2.40 -10.06 -16.05
CA TYR A 80 -2.20 -10.55 -17.40
C TYR A 80 -0.74 -10.54 -17.87
N TYR A 81 0.07 -9.67 -17.29
CA TYR A 81 1.48 -9.48 -17.67
C TYR A 81 2.36 -9.37 -16.41
N PRO A 82 2.53 -10.47 -15.65
CA PRO A 82 3.31 -10.47 -14.41
C PRO A 82 4.81 -10.51 -14.70
N VAL A 83 5.40 -9.39 -15.12
CA VAL A 83 6.84 -9.29 -15.39
C VAL A 83 7.56 -8.89 -14.11
N LEU A 84 8.35 -9.81 -13.56
CA LEU A 84 9.15 -9.62 -12.35
C LEU A 84 10.58 -10.14 -12.55
N CYS A 85 11.54 -9.42 -11.97
CA CYS A 85 12.92 -9.87 -11.82
C CYS A 85 13.11 -10.48 -10.40
N GLU A 86 14.14 -11.29 -10.21
CA GLU A 86 14.41 -11.93 -8.91
C GLU A 86 14.68 -10.90 -7.80
N ASP A 87 15.32 -9.80 -8.15
CA ASP A 87 15.71 -8.70 -7.28
C ASP A 87 14.64 -7.59 -7.13
N ASP A 88 13.42 -7.85 -7.57
CA ASP A 88 12.29 -6.95 -7.35
C ASP A 88 11.72 -7.12 -5.93
N PHE A 89 11.64 -6.05 -5.16
CA PHE A 89 10.80 -5.97 -3.96
C PHE A 89 9.37 -5.65 -4.38
N VAL A 90 8.45 -6.57 -4.15
CA VAL A 90 7.08 -6.44 -4.65
C VAL A 90 6.11 -6.40 -3.47
N PHE A 91 5.20 -5.44 -3.48
CA PHE A 91 4.09 -5.40 -2.54
C PHE A 91 2.82 -4.87 -3.19
N VAL A 92 1.68 -5.31 -2.64
CA VAL A 92 0.34 -4.93 -3.10
C VAL A 92 -0.28 -3.94 -2.12
N VAL A 93 -0.89 -2.88 -2.63
CA VAL A 93 -1.59 -1.89 -1.80
C VAL A 93 -3.07 -1.90 -2.10
N SER A 94 -3.87 -2.16 -1.07
CA SER A 94 -5.32 -2.09 -1.13
C SER A 94 -5.85 -1.53 0.19
N GLN A 95 -6.35 -0.29 0.17
CA GLN A 95 -6.83 0.33 1.37
C GLN A 95 -7.94 -0.47 2.06
N SER A 96 -8.99 -0.83 1.35
CA SER A 96 -10.08 -1.63 1.91
C SER A 96 -9.69 -3.08 2.20
N GLY A 97 -8.65 -3.59 1.52
CA GLY A 97 -8.25 -4.99 1.60
C GLY A 97 -9.23 -6.00 0.99
N TYR A 98 -10.32 -5.52 0.37
CA TYR A 98 -11.34 -6.35 -0.30
C TYR A 98 -11.28 -6.26 -1.82
N SER A 99 -10.39 -5.47 -2.39
CA SER A 99 -10.28 -5.32 -3.84
C SER A 99 -9.91 -6.65 -4.50
N LYS A 100 -10.83 -7.22 -5.27
CA LYS A 100 -10.60 -8.49 -5.97
C LYS A 100 -9.30 -8.49 -6.78
N ASN A 101 -9.04 -7.42 -7.53
CA ASN A 101 -7.84 -7.35 -8.35
C ASN A 101 -6.54 -7.33 -7.51
N ALA A 102 -6.58 -6.78 -6.28
CA ALA A 102 -5.45 -6.81 -5.36
C ALA A 102 -5.25 -8.21 -4.77
N LEU A 103 -6.33 -8.90 -4.41
CA LEU A 103 -6.28 -10.28 -3.93
C LEU A 103 -5.76 -11.22 -5.04
N ASP A 104 -6.29 -11.10 -6.26
CA ASP A 104 -5.81 -11.86 -7.42
C ASP A 104 -4.31 -11.63 -7.69
N ALA A 105 -3.81 -10.40 -7.50
CA ALA A 105 -2.39 -10.08 -7.65
C ALA A 105 -1.52 -10.80 -6.59
N LEU A 106 -1.97 -10.86 -5.33
CA LEU A 106 -1.30 -11.61 -4.26
C LEU A 106 -1.27 -13.11 -4.58
N ASP A 107 -2.37 -13.67 -5.06
CA ASP A 107 -2.44 -15.08 -5.46
C ASP A 107 -1.50 -15.41 -6.63
N ILE A 108 -1.32 -14.47 -7.55
CA ILE A 108 -0.35 -14.61 -8.64
C ILE A 108 1.07 -14.57 -8.11
N LEU A 109 1.40 -13.62 -7.22
CA LEU A 109 2.72 -13.57 -6.57
C LEU A 109 3.03 -14.89 -5.85
N LYS A 110 2.06 -15.46 -5.14
CA LYS A 110 2.19 -16.76 -4.48
C LYS A 110 2.48 -17.89 -5.47
N LYS A 111 1.77 -17.93 -6.60
CA LYS A 111 2.01 -18.91 -7.68
C LYS A 111 3.40 -18.78 -8.32
N LEU A 112 3.95 -17.56 -8.32
CA LEU A 112 5.30 -17.26 -8.80
C LEU A 112 6.38 -17.48 -7.73
N ASN A 113 6.04 -18.08 -6.58
CA ASN A 113 6.92 -18.31 -5.43
C ASN A 113 7.56 -17.00 -4.91
N ARG A 114 6.82 -15.88 -4.99
CA ARG A 114 7.25 -14.60 -4.45
C ARG A 114 6.64 -14.39 -3.07
N LYS A 115 7.40 -13.77 -2.17
CA LYS A 115 6.88 -13.34 -0.87
C LYS A 115 5.71 -12.39 -1.08
N THR A 116 4.57 -12.70 -0.47
CA THR A 116 3.36 -11.89 -0.60
C THR A 116 3.30 -10.87 0.52
N ILE A 117 3.44 -9.60 0.16
CA ILE A 117 3.43 -8.46 1.07
C ILE A 117 2.26 -7.57 0.70
N ALA A 118 1.43 -7.23 1.65
CA ALA A 118 0.28 -6.37 1.45
C ALA A 118 0.28 -5.18 2.41
N LEU A 119 -0.09 -4.01 1.89
CA LEU A 119 -0.39 -2.82 2.67
C LEU A 119 -1.89 -2.57 2.60
N THR A 120 -2.51 -2.41 3.76
CA THR A 120 -3.96 -2.19 3.87
C THR A 120 -4.30 -1.19 4.97
N GLY A 121 -5.49 -0.59 4.90
CA GLY A 121 -6.08 0.19 5.97
C GLY A 121 -7.08 -0.61 6.83
N ASP A 122 -7.25 -1.91 6.55
CA ASP A 122 -8.13 -2.80 7.32
C ASP A 122 -7.51 -4.18 7.48
N LEU A 123 -6.91 -4.42 8.65
CA LEU A 123 -6.32 -5.71 9.01
C LEU A 123 -7.34 -6.86 9.15
N LYS A 124 -8.64 -6.55 9.19
CA LYS A 124 -9.70 -7.57 9.29
C LYS A 124 -10.19 -8.03 7.92
N SER A 125 -9.80 -7.31 6.87
CA SER A 125 -10.20 -7.61 5.50
C SER A 125 -9.63 -8.93 4.97
N ASP A 126 -10.13 -9.38 3.83
CA ASP A 126 -9.73 -10.64 3.19
C ASP A 126 -8.24 -10.68 2.80
N ILE A 127 -7.60 -9.52 2.64
CA ILE A 127 -6.19 -9.42 2.24
C ILE A 127 -5.24 -10.20 3.17
N LYS A 128 -5.60 -10.34 4.46
CA LYS A 128 -4.81 -11.09 5.44
C LYS A 128 -4.67 -12.59 5.11
N ASP A 129 -5.65 -13.14 4.38
CA ASP A 129 -5.66 -14.55 4.01
C ASP A 129 -4.87 -14.82 2.72
N HIS A 130 -4.49 -13.75 2.00
CA HIS A 130 -3.75 -13.79 0.73
C HIS A 130 -2.28 -13.39 0.87
N ALA A 131 -1.90 -12.70 1.95
CA ALA A 131 -0.54 -12.20 2.16
C ALA A 131 0.17 -12.85 3.35
N GLU A 132 1.46 -13.14 3.19
CA GLU A 132 2.33 -13.64 4.27
C GLU A 132 2.71 -12.51 5.24
N VAL A 133 2.84 -11.30 4.72
CA VAL A 133 3.14 -10.10 5.51
C VAL A 133 2.07 -9.05 5.24
N VAL A 134 1.35 -8.66 6.27
CA VAL A 134 0.37 -7.58 6.20
C VAL A 134 0.87 -6.40 7.03
N ILE A 135 0.85 -5.24 6.41
CA ILE A 135 1.25 -3.96 6.98
C ILE A 135 0.01 -3.07 7.04
N ASP A 136 -0.29 -2.56 8.21
CA ASP A 136 -1.30 -1.53 8.40
C ASP A 136 -0.67 -0.16 8.19
N TYR A 137 -1.16 0.62 7.23
CA TYR A 137 -0.68 1.99 7.02
C TYR A 137 -1.68 3.05 7.50
N VAL A 138 -2.84 2.62 7.94
CA VAL A 138 -3.90 3.52 8.39
C VAL A 138 -4.39 3.09 9.76
N ASP A 139 -4.05 3.89 10.74
CA ASP A 139 -4.59 3.76 12.07
C ASP A 139 -5.91 4.55 12.13
N GLU A 140 -7.06 3.83 12.19
CA GLU A 140 -8.41 4.38 12.42
C GLU A 140 -9.12 5.13 11.27
N GLU A 141 -8.64 5.11 10.04
CA GLU A 141 -9.37 5.76 8.95
C GLU A 141 -10.59 4.95 8.52
N LYS A 142 -11.77 5.38 8.92
CA LYS A 142 -13.02 4.88 8.34
C LYS A 142 -13.24 5.56 7.01
N GLU A 143 -13.02 4.87 5.93
CA GLU A 143 -13.36 5.39 4.61
C GLU A 143 -14.86 5.37 4.37
N GLY A 144 -15.38 6.56 4.07
CA GLY A 144 -16.67 6.72 3.43
C GLY A 144 -16.52 6.77 1.90
N TYR A 145 -17.30 7.61 1.25
CA TYR A 145 -17.32 7.75 -0.21
C TYR A 145 -16.09 8.48 -0.80
N VAL A 146 -15.19 8.97 0.04
CA VAL A 146 -14.03 9.78 -0.39
C VAL A 146 -12.77 9.19 0.18
N THR A 147 -11.92 8.74 -0.72
CA THR A 147 -10.63 8.18 -0.37
C THR A 147 -9.63 9.29 -0.04
N LYS A 148 -9.28 9.44 1.22
CA LYS A 148 -8.18 10.30 1.69
C LYS A 148 -6.83 9.58 1.71
N GLY A 149 -6.86 8.28 1.57
CA GLY A 149 -5.70 7.39 1.69
C GLY A 149 -4.50 7.75 0.82
N VAL A 150 -4.69 8.58 -0.21
CA VAL A 150 -3.60 9.03 -1.10
C VAL A 150 -2.49 9.74 -0.32
N THR A 151 -2.85 10.73 0.48
CA THR A 151 -1.86 11.51 1.24
C THR A 151 -1.26 10.68 2.37
N THR A 152 -2.08 9.90 3.04
CA THR A 152 -1.65 9.02 4.13
C THR A 152 -0.70 7.95 3.61
N LEU A 153 -1.04 7.28 2.52
CA LEU A 153 -0.19 6.28 1.91
C LEU A 153 1.12 6.89 1.38
N ALA A 154 1.06 8.07 0.75
CA ALA A 154 2.25 8.75 0.28
C ALA A 154 3.20 9.06 1.44
N LEU A 155 2.70 9.61 2.56
CA LEU A 155 3.51 9.87 3.74
C LEU A 155 4.07 8.59 4.37
N PHE A 156 3.29 7.53 4.39
CA PHE A 156 3.73 6.23 4.92
C PHE A 156 4.90 5.64 4.10
N LEU A 157 4.86 5.79 2.79
CA LEU A 157 5.87 5.25 1.88
C LEU A 157 7.14 6.12 1.75
N ILE A 158 7.08 7.39 2.19
CA ILE A 158 8.21 8.31 2.25
C ILE A 158 9.03 8.10 3.52
#